data_0d29f6d74e77724410210d06bbcc6ff7
#
_entry.id   0d29f6d74e77724410210d06bbcc6ff7
#
_cell.length_a   1.000
_cell.length_b   1.000
_cell.length_c   1.000
_cell.angle_alpha   90.00
_cell.angle_beta   90.00
_cell.angle_gamma   90.00
#
_symmetry.space_group_name_H-M   'P 1'
#
loop_
_entity.id
_entity.type
_entity.pdbx_description
1 polymer ?
#
loop_
_entity_poly.entity_id
_entity_poly.type
_entity_poly.pdbx_seq_one_letter_code
_entity_poly.pdbx_strand_id
1 'polypeptide(L)'
;MKFKGLLLKESLKDMGVLDLVNITKEEKWNADNAVDFQPKVWNAVEFEGDGDVEEIAEKMSKAMVPRWYLNISTDEEEFVVFLDKIFRYSKGDEETKKKAQEYGRSLGIPEDQLDW
;
A
#
# COMPACT_ATOMS: atom_id res chain seq x y z
N MET A 1 -14.35 -3.00 12.30
CA MET A 1 -13.46 -4.06 11.80
C MET A 1 -12.02 -3.63 11.99
N LYS A 2 -11.21 -4.50 12.54
CA LYS A 2 -9.78 -4.22 12.74
C LYS A 2 -9.00 -4.46 11.47
N PHE A 3 -8.06 -3.57 11.19
CA PHE A 3 -7.18 -3.67 10.04
C PHE A 3 -5.76 -3.27 10.40
N LYS A 4 -4.82 -3.71 9.60
CA LYS A 4 -3.42 -3.30 9.71
C LYS A 4 -2.84 -3.18 8.31
N GLY A 5 -1.77 -2.44 8.18
CA GLY A 5 -1.15 -2.25 6.88
C GLY A 5 0.27 -1.74 6.96
N LEU A 6 0.85 -1.62 5.78
CA LEU A 6 2.21 -1.13 5.59
C LEU A 6 2.19 -0.16 4.42
N LEU A 7 2.80 1.00 4.60
CA LEU A 7 2.98 1.96 3.53
C LEU A 7 4.36 2.59 3.61
N LEU A 8 4.76 3.22 2.52
CA LEU A 8 5.96 4.04 2.48
C LEU A 8 5.53 5.50 2.44
N LYS A 9 6.13 6.37 3.27
CA LYS A 9 5.78 7.81 3.27
C LYS A 9 5.98 8.43 1.89
N GLU A 10 6.96 7.94 1.14
CA GLU A 10 7.26 8.41 -0.22
C GLU A 10 6.12 8.13 -1.20
N SER A 11 5.23 7.19 -0.88
CA SER A 11 4.06 6.89 -1.70
C SER A 11 2.91 7.89 -1.53
N LEU A 12 3.01 8.80 -0.57
CA LEU A 12 1.95 9.75 -0.24
C LEU A 12 2.33 11.17 -0.65
N LYS A 13 1.40 11.85 -1.35
CA LYS A 13 1.50 13.28 -1.60
C LYS A 13 0.78 14.10 -0.51
N ASP A 14 -0.10 13.46 0.26
CA ASP A 14 -0.82 14.06 1.37
C ASP A 14 -0.64 13.19 2.63
N MET A 15 0.16 13.68 3.56
CA MET A 15 0.45 12.97 4.81
C MET A 15 -0.70 13.02 5.83
N GLY A 16 -1.72 13.84 5.58
CA GLY A 16 -2.88 13.96 6.48
C GLY A 16 -3.62 12.66 6.69
N VAL A 17 -3.54 11.72 5.73
CA VAL A 17 -4.17 10.40 5.87
C VAL A 17 -3.58 9.58 7.00
N LEU A 18 -2.37 9.87 7.45
CA LEU A 18 -1.75 9.18 8.59
C LEU A 18 -2.48 9.45 9.91
N ASP A 19 -3.27 10.53 9.98
CA ASP A 19 -4.09 10.84 11.15
C ASP A 19 -5.31 9.92 11.27
N LEU A 20 -5.64 9.19 10.21
CA LEU A 20 -6.79 8.26 10.19
C LEU A 20 -6.47 6.91 10.82
N VAL A 21 -5.22 6.63 11.11
CA VAL A 21 -4.73 5.32 11.58
C VAL A 21 -3.75 5.50 12.74
N ASN A 22 -3.50 4.40 13.45
CA ASN A 22 -2.51 4.37 14.52
C ASN A 22 -1.19 3.82 13.97
N ILE A 23 -0.16 4.63 13.99
CA ILE A 23 1.17 4.19 13.56
C ILE A 23 1.79 3.35 14.67
N THR A 24 2.14 2.10 14.35
CA THR A 24 2.71 1.16 15.32
C THR A 24 4.22 1.04 15.19
N LYS A 25 4.78 1.34 14.02
CA LYS A 25 6.21 1.27 13.78
C LYS A 25 6.60 2.14 12.61
N GLU A 26 7.76 2.79 12.72
CA GLU A 26 8.38 3.50 11.61
C GLU A 26 9.84 3.05 11.51
N GLU A 27 10.32 2.77 10.30
CA GLU A 27 11.73 2.45 10.09
C GLU A 27 12.18 2.90 8.70
N LYS A 28 13.48 3.08 8.56
CA LYS A 28 14.09 3.42 7.27
C LYS A 28 14.62 2.15 6.61
N TRP A 29 14.32 2.02 5.33
CA TRP A 29 14.80 0.89 4.52
C TRP A 29 15.76 1.39 3.45
N ASN A 30 16.84 0.66 3.25
CA ASN A 30 17.71 0.87 2.08
C ASN A 30 17.09 0.11 0.91
N ALA A 31 16.71 0.83 -0.12
CA ALA A 31 16.02 0.27 -1.28
C ALA A 31 17.03 -0.04 -2.39
N ASP A 32 17.74 -1.16 -2.27
CA ASP A 32 18.73 -1.60 -3.27
C ASP A 32 18.09 -1.90 -4.62
N ASN A 33 16.80 -2.22 -4.63
CA ASN A 33 16.02 -2.50 -5.83
C ASN A 33 15.23 -1.30 -6.34
N ALA A 34 15.52 -0.09 -5.85
CA ALA A 34 14.86 1.12 -6.32
C ALA A 34 15.20 1.40 -7.78
N VAL A 35 14.18 1.84 -8.53
CA VAL A 35 14.33 2.25 -9.93
C VAL A 35 14.42 3.78 -10.02
N ASP A 36 14.67 4.31 -11.23
CA ASP A 36 14.99 5.73 -11.44
C ASP A 36 13.98 6.72 -10.85
N PHE A 37 12.69 6.36 -10.81
CA PHE A 37 11.66 7.25 -10.26
C PHE A 37 11.48 7.11 -8.73
N GLN A 38 12.26 6.23 -8.07
CA GLN A 38 12.13 5.96 -6.65
C GLN A 38 13.35 6.44 -5.87
N PRO A 39 13.16 6.99 -4.65
CA PRO A 39 14.30 7.28 -3.79
C PRO A 39 14.99 5.99 -3.33
N LYS A 40 16.24 6.09 -2.95
CA LYS A 40 17.03 4.93 -2.50
C LYS A 40 16.83 4.60 -1.02
N VAL A 41 16.26 5.50 -0.26
CA VAL A 41 15.91 5.27 1.15
C VAL A 41 14.40 5.48 1.30
N TRP A 42 13.73 4.48 1.85
CA TRP A 42 12.30 4.50 2.06
C TRP A 42 11.97 4.59 3.54
N ASN A 43 10.94 5.37 3.87
CA ASN A 43 10.42 5.46 5.23
C ASN A 43 9.18 4.58 5.34
N ALA A 44 9.35 3.39 5.91
CA ALA A 44 8.29 2.40 6.05
C ALA A 44 7.48 2.67 7.31
N VAL A 45 6.17 2.62 7.19
CA VAL A 45 5.22 2.86 8.27
C VAL A 45 4.29 1.66 8.40
N GLU A 46 4.31 1.00 9.54
CA GLU A 46 3.31 0.00 9.89
C GLU A 46 2.20 0.71 10.68
N PHE A 47 0.97 0.40 10.34
CA PHE A 47 -0.18 1.04 10.97
C PHE A 47 -1.29 0.04 11.26
N GLU A 48 -2.19 0.41 12.16
CA GLU A 48 -3.39 -0.35 12.46
C GLU A 48 -4.55 0.60 12.76
N GLY A 49 -5.76 0.07 12.75
CA GLY A 49 -6.95 0.83 13.08
C GLY A 49 -8.16 -0.06 13.21
N ASP A 50 -9.27 0.57 13.55
CA ASP A 50 -10.56 -0.10 13.66
C ASP A 50 -11.61 0.84 13.06
N GLY A 51 -12.48 0.31 12.20
CA GLY A 51 -13.52 1.08 11.56
C GLY A 51 -13.78 0.66 10.12
N ASP A 52 -14.18 1.64 9.29
CA ASP A 52 -14.50 1.41 7.89
C ASP A 52 -13.21 1.38 7.04
N VAL A 53 -12.71 0.17 6.81
CA VAL A 53 -11.47 -0.02 6.05
C VAL A 53 -11.60 0.42 4.59
N GLU A 54 -12.79 0.30 3.99
CA GLU A 54 -13.01 0.77 2.61
C GLU A 54 -12.85 2.28 2.50
N GLU A 55 -13.42 3.03 3.43
CA GLU A 55 -13.29 4.48 3.47
C GLU A 55 -11.82 4.90 3.65
N ILE A 56 -11.11 4.23 4.56
CA ILE A 56 -9.69 4.49 4.80
C ILE A 56 -8.88 4.22 3.52
N ALA A 57 -9.12 3.07 2.86
CA ALA A 57 -8.43 2.71 1.63
C ALA A 57 -8.69 3.73 0.51
N GLU A 58 -9.93 4.21 0.37
CA GLU A 58 -10.27 5.22 -0.64
C GLU A 58 -9.55 6.55 -0.38
N LYS A 59 -9.51 7.00 0.86
CA LYS A 59 -8.82 8.24 1.23
C LYS A 59 -7.31 8.11 0.98
N MET A 60 -6.72 6.97 1.33
CA MET A 60 -5.31 6.71 1.06
C MET A 60 -5.02 6.66 -0.44
N SER A 61 -5.90 6.02 -1.22
CA SER A 61 -5.76 5.94 -2.67
C SER A 61 -5.67 7.32 -3.31
N LYS A 62 -6.50 8.24 -2.88
CA LYS A 62 -6.51 9.62 -3.41
C LYS A 62 -5.30 10.44 -2.96
N ALA A 63 -4.67 10.06 -1.88
CA ALA A 63 -3.52 10.76 -1.32
C ALA A 63 -2.18 10.23 -1.85
N MET A 64 -2.19 9.24 -2.72
CA MET A 64 -0.98 8.58 -3.22
C MET A 64 -0.35 9.29 -4.41
N VAL A 65 0.94 9.04 -4.58
CA VAL A 65 1.71 9.41 -5.78
C VAL A 65 1.60 8.26 -6.79
N PRO A 66 1.61 8.54 -8.12
CA PRO A 66 1.61 7.47 -9.12
C PRO A 66 2.78 6.50 -8.98
N ARG A 67 2.58 5.25 -9.40
CA ARG A 67 3.60 4.19 -9.43
C ARG A 67 4.03 3.67 -8.06
N TRP A 68 3.17 3.80 -7.08
CA TRP A 68 3.37 3.24 -5.75
C TRP A 68 2.12 2.45 -5.35
N TYR A 69 2.26 1.59 -4.37
CA TYR A 69 1.13 0.90 -3.77
C TYR A 69 1.33 0.76 -2.27
N LEU A 70 0.23 0.51 -1.57
CA LEU A 70 0.26 0.13 -0.16
C LEU A 70 -0.71 -1.02 0.09
N ASN A 71 -0.53 -1.71 1.20
CA ASN A 71 -1.32 -2.87 1.56
C ASN A 71 -2.06 -2.62 2.87
N ILE A 72 -3.32 -3.04 2.91
CA ILE A 72 -4.13 -3.06 4.13
C ILE A 72 -4.73 -4.45 4.24
N SER A 73 -4.67 -5.06 5.42
CA SER A 73 -5.21 -6.40 5.68
C SER A 73 -6.21 -6.36 6.80
N THR A 74 -7.29 -7.13 6.64
CA THR A 74 -8.21 -7.50 7.72
C THR A 74 -8.02 -9.00 7.98
N ASP A 75 -8.83 -9.58 8.87
CA ASP A 75 -8.75 -11.02 9.15
C ASP A 75 -9.10 -11.87 7.92
N GLU A 76 -9.94 -11.37 7.03
CA GLU A 76 -10.48 -12.14 5.90
C GLU A 76 -10.10 -11.58 4.53
N GLU A 77 -9.69 -10.32 4.44
CA GLU A 77 -9.50 -9.63 3.17
C GLU A 77 -8.16 -8.92 3.08
N GLU A 78 -7.72 -8.72 1.84
CA GLU A 78 -6.55 -7.93 1.50
C GLU A 78 -6.97 -6.77 0.58
N PHE A 79 -6.36 -5.60 0.80
CA PHE A 79 -6.53 -4.43 -0.05
C PHE A 79 -5.16 -4.05 -0.60
N VAL A 80 -5.05 -3.93 -1.89
CA VAL A 80 -3.86 -3.36 -2.55
C VAL A 80 -4.28 -2.02 -3.12
N VAL A 81 -3.70 -0.95 -2.61
CA VAL A 81 -4.13 0.41 -2.88
C VAL A 81 -3.11 1.14 -3.77
N PHE A 82 -3.57 1.58 -4.93
CA PHE A 82 -2.82 2.42 -5.87
C PHE A 82 -3.52 3.78 -5.96
N LEU A 83 -2.88 4.75 -6.60
CA LEU A 83 -3.54 6.04 -6.87
C LEU A 83 -4.77 5.80 -7.73
N ASP A 84 -5.94 6.18 -7.20
CA ASP A 84 -7.26 6.05 -7.85
C ASP A 84 -7.64 4.63 -8.26
N LYS A 85 -7.00 3.61 -7.66
CA LYS A 85 -7.30 2.21 -7.95
C LYS A 85 -7.08 1.34 -6.72
N ILE A 86 -8.08 0.55 -6.37
CA ILE A 86 -8.02 -0.37 -5.23
C ILE A 86 -8.42 -1.76 -5.70
N PHE A 87 -7.61 -2.76 -5.32
CA PHE A 87 -7.96 -4.17 -5.47
C PHE A 87 -8.32 -4.73 -4.10
N ARG A 88 -9.51 -5.26 -3.97
CA ARG A 88 -9.99 -5.89 -2.73
C ARG A 88 -10.31 -7.34 -3.02
N TYR A 89 -9.78 -8.24 -2.21
CA TYR A 89 -10.01 -9.67 -2.41
C TYR A 89 -9.93 -10.43 -1.08
N SER A 90 -10.59 -11.59 -1.05
CA SER A 90 -10.52 -12.50 0.10
C SER A 90 -9.14 -13.14 0.15
N LYS A 91 -8.65 -13.40 1.34
CA LYS A 91 -7.39 -14.13 1.51
C LYS A 91 -7.52 -15.51 0.84
N GLY A 92 -6.54 -15.84 0.00
CA GLY A 92 -6.56 -17.07 -0.80
C GLY A 92 -7.08 -16.87 -2.22
N ASP A 93 -7.63 -15.72 -2.57
CA ASP A 93 -8.05 -15.42 -3.94
C ASP A 93 -6.83 -15.03 -4.78
N GLU A 94 -6.16 -16.02 -5.34
CA GLU A 94 -4.95 -15.82 -6.13
C GLU A 94 -5.22 -15.12 -7.48
N GLU A 95 -6.42 -15.26 -8.03
CA GLU A 95 -6.77 -14.64 -9.30
C GLU A 95 -6.79 -13.11 -9.20
N THR A 96 -7.47 -12.56 -8.19
CA THR A 96 -7.51 -11.12 -7.99
C THR A 96 -6.15 -10.58 -7.55
N LYS A 97 -5.41 -11.34 -6.75
CA LYS A 97 -4.04 -11.00 -6.36
C LYS A 97 -3.16 -10.83 -7.61
N LYS A 98 -3.24 -11.74 -8.57
CA LYS A 98 -2.49 -11.64 -9.83
C LYS A 98 -2.88 -10.40 -10.62
N LYS A 99 -4.16 -10.05 -10.66
CA LYS A 99 -4.62 -8.82 -11.33
C LYS A 99 -4.00 -7.58 -10.71
N ALA A 100 -3.91 -7.53 -9.39
CA ALA A 100 -3.26 -6.41 -8.68
C ALA A 100 -1.77 -6.34 -9.03
N GLN A 101 -1.08 -7.47 -9.07
CA GLN A 101 0.33 -7.53 -9.45
C GLN A 101 0.55 -7.08 -10.90
N GLU A 102 -0.31 -7.52 -11.82
CA GLU A 102 -0.26 -7.11 -13.23
C GLU A 102 -0.46 -5.60 -13.39
N TYR A 103 -1.38 -5.03 -12.62
CA TYR A 103 -1.59 -3.60 -12.61
C TYR A 103 -0.32 -2.85 -12.16
N GLY A 104 0.33 -3.34 -11.10
CA GLY A 104 1.61 -2.78 -10.64
C GLY A 104 2.69 -2.85 -11.71
N ARG A 105 2.79 -3.98 -12.42
CA ARG A 105 3.75 -4.12 -13.53
C ARG A 105 3.47 -3.11 -14.63
N SER A 106 2.21 -2.86 -14.94
CA SER A 106 1.82 -1.88 -15.97
C SER A 106 2.24 -0.46 -15.62
N LEU A 107 2.43 -0.17 -14.33
CA LEU A 107 2.90 1.12 -13.84
C LEU A 107 4.43 1.22 -13.82
N GLY A 108 5.14 0.15 -14.14
CA GLY A 108 6.59 0.11 -14.09
C GLY A 108 7.18 -0.27 -12.75
N ILE A 109 6.36 -0.78 -11.83
CA ILE A 109 6.86 -1.27 -10.54
C ILE A 109 7.62 -2.59 -10.77
N PRO A 110 8.87 -2.70 -10.28
CA PRO A 110 9.68 -3.92 -10.50
C PRO A 110 9.04 -5.17 -9.87
N GLU A 111 9.28 -6.31 -10.50
CA GLU A 111 8.73 -7.60 -10.07
C GLU A 111 9.08 -7.94 -8.63
N ASP A 112 10.30 -7.65 -8.19
CA ASP A 112 10.76 -7.93 -6.83
C ASP A 112 10.13 -7.02 -5.77
N GLN A 113 9.42 -5.97 -6.19
CA GLN A 113 8.63 -5.12 -5.30
C GLN A 113 7.14 -5.55 -5.26
N LEU A 114 6.76 -6.57 -6.03
CA LEU A 114 5.39 -7.09 -6.13
C LEU A 114 5.27 -8.48 -5.49
N ASP A 115 5.94 -8.69 -4.38
CA ASP A 115 6.15 -10.00 -3.75
C ASP A 115 5.23 -10.33 -2.56
N TRP A 116 4.12 -9.64 -2.44
CA TRP A 116 3.18 -9.93 -1.36
C TRP A 116 2.40 -11.23 -1.55
#